data_ae637f345e02a02b8744f6ec8ce05f9c
#
_entry.id   ae637f345e02a02b8744f6ec8ce05f9c
#
_cell.length_a   1.000
_cell.length_b   1.000
_cell.length_c   1.000
_cell.angle_alpha   90.00
_cell.angle_beta   90.00
_cell.angle_gamma   90.00
#
_symmetry.space_group_name_H-M   'P 1'
#
loop_
_entity.id
_entity.type
_entity.pdbx_description
1 polymer ?
#
loop_
_entity_poly.entity_id
_entity_poly.type
_entity_poly.pdbx_seq_one_letter_code
_entity_poly.pdbx_strand_id
1 'polypeptide(L)'
;MKVLFAVSNEEVSEAIVKRYQKNYKEIISYKNVYYFNAILKELQKDKNYDRIVISEELEAFTNTQYSQIDKFIFDKLDSISDDASNLKGDDIPIILICSDRREKSEEMLVKLFGIGIYNALIGNDRSVDNVCQLLNKPRVKKEAKIYYKIDSEDVKYTVESDTDVSEVEMQNILMHFKKLGPNEEKYAESFKNIVSQYNEAQLKVIIAVLPKNVKEVLQDTSKEYRKLVYGNENNINGEQTGTKSRGRKGTSER
;
A
#
# COMPACT_ATOMS: atom_id res chain seq x y z
N MET A 1 7.72 -16.68 22.70
CA MET A 1 6.48 -16.03 22.21
C MET A 1 5.30 -16.53 23.01
N LYS A 2 4.34 -15.64 23.39
CA LYS A 2 3.08 -15.98 24.10
C LYS A 2 1.87 -15.74 23.19
N VAL A 3 1.02 -16.77 23.01
CA VAL A 3 -0.09 -16.74 22.06
C VAL A 3 -1.42 -17.03 22.78
N LEU A 4 -2.43 -16.21 22.48
CA LEU A 4 -3.83 -16.50 22.86
C LEU A 4 -4.52 -17.22 21.69
N PHE A 5 -4.94 -18.45 21.89
CA PHE A 5 -5.71 -19.21 20.92
C PHE A 5 -7.20 -19.18 21.27
N ALA A 6 -7.98 -18.72 20.32
CA ALA A 6 -9.45 -18.74 20.34
C ALA A 6 -9.93 -19.67 19.21
N VAL A 7 -9.84 -20.96 19.46
CA VAL A 7 -10.19 -22.01 18.50
C VAL A 7 -11.16 -23.02 19.16
N SER A 8 -12.05 -23.60 18.38
CA SER A 8 -13.10 -24.49 18.88
C SER A 8 -12.59 -25.82 19.43
N ASN A 9 -11.38 -26.23 19.03
CA ASN A 9 -10.75 -27.49 19.44
C ASN A 9 -9.29 -27.25 19.82
N GLU A 10 -8.90 -27.77 21.01
CA GLU A 10 -7.52 -27.71 21.51
C GLU A 10 -6.50 -28.42 20.61
N GLU A 11 -6.92 -29.48 19.92
CA GLU A 11 -6.06 -30.18 18.97
C GLU A 11 -5.51 -29.26 17.86
N VAL A 12 -6.28 -28.24 17.47
CA VAL A 12 -5.85 -27.24 16.47
C VAL A 12 -4.70 -26.39 17.02
N SER A 13 -4.84 -25.89 18.25
CA SER A 13 -3.77 -25.10 18.88
C SER A 13 -2.51 -25.94 19.11
N GLU A 14 -2.66 -27.18 19.56
CA GLU A 14 -1.51 -28.09 19.71
C GLU A 14 -0.82 -28.39 18.39
N ALA A 15 -1.57 -28.63 17.32
CA ALA A 15 -1.00 -28.88 16.00
C ALA A 15 -0.17 -27.66 15.51
N ILE A 16 -0.70 -26.46 15.71
CA ILE A 16 -0.01 -25.21 15.36
C ILE A 16 1.26 -25.06 16.20
N VAL A 17 1.19 -25.25 17.52
CA VAL A 17 2.34 -25.13 18.43
C VAL A 17 3.44 -26.14 18.08
N LYS A 18 3.07 -27.42 17.89
CA LYS A 18 4.01 -28.50 17.49
C LYS A 18 4.68 -28.19 16.14
N ARG A 19 3.89 -27.67 15.18
CA ARG A 19 4.39 -27.31 13.84
C ARG A 19 5.32 -26.10 13.90
N TYR A 20 4.94 -25.07 14.64
CA TYR A 20 5.76 -23.88 14.83
C TYR A 20 7.09 -24.22 15.48
N GLN A 21 7.08 -24.98 16.57
CA GLN A 21 8.30 -25.43 17.25
C GLN A 21 9.21 -26.23 16.33
N LYS A 22 8.64 -27.09 15.46
CA LYS A 22 9.41 -27.86 14.48
C LYS A 22 10.08 -26.93 13.45
N ASN A 23 9.36 -25.93 12.95
CA ASN A 23 9.82 -25.07 11.86
C ASN A 23 10.79 -23.99 12.34
N TYR A 24 10.52 -23.36 13.48
CA TYR A 24 11.23 -22.17 13.96
C TYR A 24 12.13 -22.42 15.18
N LYS A 25 12.07 -23.62 15.78
CA LYS A 25 12.87 -24.02 16.97
C LYS A 25 12.61 -23.11 18.20
N GLU A 26 11.49 -22.45 18.25
CA GLU A 26 11.06 -21.56 19.33
C GLU A 26 9.87 -22.15 20.09
N ILE A 27 9.84 -21.99 21.41
CA ILE A 27 8.76 -22.46 22.27
C ILE A 27 7.65 -21.40 22.32
N ILE A 28 6.42 -21.83 22.10
CA ILE A 28 5.22 -21.02 22.32
C ILE A 28 4.63 -21.35 23.70
N SER A 29 4.51 -20.33 24.54
CA SER A 29 3.61 -20.36 25.69
C SER A 29 2.23 -19.94 25.22
N TYR A 30 1.19 -20.69 25.53
CA TYR A 30 -0.14 -20.38 25.02
C TYR A 30 -1.25 -20.61 26.02
N LYS A 31 -2.39 -19.98 25.75
CA LYS A 31 -3.66 -20.19 26.45
C LYS A 31 -4.79 -20.36 25.45
N ASN A 32 -5.70 -21.29 25.70
CA ASN A 32 -6.91 -21.49 24.90
C ASN A 32 -8.11 -20.79 25.55
N VAL A 33 -8.95 -20.18 24.72
CA VAL A 33 -10.28 -19.67 25.07
C VAL A 33 -11.28 -20.13 24.01
N TYR A 34 -12.54 -20.31 24.40
CA TYR A 34 -13.55 -20.98 23.57
C TYR A 34 -14.77 -20.12 23.25
N TYR A 35 -14.73 -18.83 23.58
CA TYR A 35 -15.81 -17.87 23.32
C TYR A 35 -15.23 -16.50 23.00
N PHE A 36 -15.86 -15.74 22.11
CA PHE A 36 -15.41 -14.39 21.77
C PHE A 36 -15.33 -13.48 23.00
N ASN A 37 -16.33 -13.55 23.88
CA ASN A 37 -16.29 -12.77 25.13
C ASN A 37 -15.15 -13.19 26.09
N ALA A 38 -14.66 -14.43 25.99
CA ALA A 38 -13.52 -14.88 26.80
C ALA A 38 -12.21 -14.28 26.32
N ILE A 39 -12.08 -13.96 25.01
CA ILE A 39 -10.93 -13.23 24.48
C ILE A 39 -10.82 -11.87 25.14
N LEU A 40 -11.90 -11.07 25.13
CA LEU A 40 -11.94 -9.74 25.75
C LEU A 40 -11.59 -9.79 27.25
N LYS A 41 -12.20 -10.72 27.99
CA LYS A 41 -11.89 -10.91 29.41
C LYS A 41 -10.43 -11.27 29.66
N GLU A 42 -9.84 -12.07 28.78
CA GLU A 42 -8.44 -12.47 28.92
C GLU A 42 -7.48 -11.31 28.59
N LEU A 43 -7.77 -10.54 27.55
CA LEU A 43 -6.98 -9.36 27.19
C LEU A 43 -7.03 -8.25 28.26
N GLN A 44 -8.17 -8.11 28.95
CA GLN A 44 -8.29 -7.20 30.10
C GLN A 44 -7.48 -7.67 31.31
N LYS A 45 -7.34 -8.98 31.49
CA LYS A 45 -6.60 -9.58 32.61
C LYS A 45 -5.10 -9.64 32.37
N ASP A 46 -4.69 -9.95 31.15
CA ASP A 46 -3.30 -10.18 30.79
C ASP A 46 -3.00 -9.60 29.38
N LYS A 47 -2.19 -8.55 29.36
CA LYS A 47 -1.77 -7.85 28.13
C LYS A 47 -0.40 -8.31 27.61
N ASN A 48 0.15 -9.42 28.10
CA ASN A 48 1.47 -9.91 27.71
C ASN A 48 1.42 -10.91 26.53
N TYR A 49 0.40 -10.86 25.70
CA TYR A 49 0.33 -11.67 24.49
C TYR A 49 1.09 -11.01 23.35
N ASP A 50 1.82 -11.83 22.59
CA ASP A 50 2.52 -11.40 21.38
C ASP A 50 1.65 -11.56 20.14
N ARG A 51 0.70 -12.53 20.15
CA ARG A 51 -0.21 -12.86 19.04
C ARG A 51 -1.55 -13.37 19.57
N ILE A 52 -2.59 -13.16 18.76
CA ILE A 52 -3.91 -13.75 18.98
C ILE A 52 -4.29 -14.54 17.74
N VAL A 53 -4.68 -15.80 17.90
CA VAL A 53 -5.20 -16.64 16.80
C VAL A 53 -6.67 -16.89 17.06
N ILE A 54 -7.54 -16.49 16.14
CA ILE A 54 -8.99 -16.62 16.26
C ILE A 54 -9.51 -17.46 15.10
N SER A 55 -10.35 -18.46 15.39
CA SER A 55 -11.17 -19.12 14.38
C SER A 55 -12.53 -18.42 14.28
N GLU A 56 -12.98 -18.12 13.06
CA GLU A 56 -14.34 -17.61 12.84
C GLU A 56 -15.40 -18.62 13.29
N GLU A 57 -15.04 -19.90 13.35
CA GLU A 57 -15.87 -21.01 13.81
C GLU A 57 -15.66 -21.32 15.31
N LEU A 58 -15.24 -20.33 16.10
CA LEU A 58 -15.01 -20.46 17.54
C LEU A 58 -16.28 -20.87 18.30
N GLU A 59 -17.41 -20.29 17.93
CA GLU A 59 -18.70 -20.58 18.51
C GLU A 59 -19.65 -21.16 17.47
N ALA A 60 -20.46 -22.15 17.88
CA ALA A 60 -21.50 -22.70 17.03
C ALA A 60 -22.74 -21.78 17.06
N PHE A 61 -23.25 -21.44 15.89
CA PHE A 61 -24.45 -20.62 15.73
C PHE A 61 -25.65 -21.50 15.40
N THR A 62 -26.71 -21.36 16.18
CA THR A 62 -28.01 -22.02 15.92
C THR A 62 -28.84 -21.28 14.89
N ASN A 63 -28.56 -20.00 14.65
CA ASN A 63 -29.20 -19.17 13.64
C ASN A 63 -28.69 -19.51 12.24
N THR A 64 -29.57 -19.63 11.27
CA THR A 64 -29.26 -19.90 9.85
C THR A 64 -29.13 -18.62 9.01
N GLN A 65 -29.37 -17.45 9.59
CA GLN A 65 -29.25 -16.16 8.89
C GLN A 65 -27.79 -15.70 8.91
N TYR A 66 -27.05 -16.01 7.89
CA TYR A 66 -25.62 -15.67 7.76
C TYR A 66 -25.32 -14.18 7.94
N SER A 67 -26.20 -13.27 7.50
CA SER A 67 -25.99 -11.84 7.67
C SER A 67 -25.95 -11.40 9.15
N GLN A 68 -26.74 -12.04 10.00
CA GLN A 68 -26.72 -11.76 11.45
C GLN A 68 -25.49 -12.35 12.12
N ILE A 69 -25.08 -13.55 11.70
CA ILE A 69 -23.85 -14.19 12.17
C ILE A 69 -22.64 -13.34 11.79
N ASP A 70 -22.60 -12.86 10.54
CA ASP A 70 -21.51 -12.03 10.03
C ASP A 70 -21.38 -10.71 10.78
N LYS A 71 -22.52 -10.08 11.06
CA LYS A 71 -22.56 -8.87 11.87
C LYS A 71 -22.04 -9.14 13.28
N PHE A 72 -22.53 -10.21 13.93
CA PHE A 72 -22.09 -10.57 15.28
C PHE A 72 -20.58 -10.82 15.33
N ILE A 73 -20.05 -11.63 14.41
CA ILE A 73 -18.61 -11.92 14.34
C ILE A 73 -17.81 -10.63 14.12
N PHE A 74 -18.26 -9.78 13.20
CA PHE A 74 -17.57 -8.53 12.90
C PHE A 74 -17.57 -7.60 14.12
N ASP A 75 -18.70 -7.39 14.78
CA ASP A 75 -18.82 -6.55 15.98
C ASP A 75 -17.90 -7.08 17.13
N LYS A 76 -17.73 -8.42 17.24
CA LYS A 76 -16.80 -9.01 18.19
C LYS A 76 -15.34 -8.82 17.81
N LEU A 77 -15.01 -8.99 16.54
CA LEU A 77 -13.63 -8.79 16.04
C LEU A 77 -13.21 -7.33 16.16
N ASP A 78 -14.11 -6.38 15.91
CA ASP A 78 -13.88 -4.95 16.10
C ASP A 78 -13.55 -4.65 17.58
N SER A 79 -14.41 -5.09 18.51
CA SER A 79 -14.16 -4.93 19.94
C SER A 79 -12.86 -5.60 20.41
N ILE A 80 -12.50 -6.77 19.85
CA ILE A 80 -11.25 -7.46 20.18
C ILE A 80 -10.05 -6.70 19.62
N SER A 81 -10.17 -6.14 18.43
CA SER A 81 -9.11 -5.35 17.82
C SER A 81 -8.80 -4.09 18.62
N ASP A 82 -9.83 -3.41 19.12
CA ASP A 82 -9.68 -2.24 19.99
C ASP A 82 -8.98 -2.58 21.32
N ASP A 83 -9.26 -3.75 21.91
CA ASP A 83 -8.66 -4.20 23.18
C ASP A 83 -7.29 -4.91 22.98
N ALA A 84 -6.93 -5.29 21.74
CA ALA A 84 -5.72 -6.04 21.42
C ALA A 84 -4.47 -5.16 21.42
N SER A 85 -4.12 -4.61 22.59
CA SER A 85 -2.90 -3.84 22.79
C SER A 85 -2.07 -4.42 23.93
N ASN A 86 -0.74 -4.38 23.78
CA ASN A 86 0.18 -4.82 24.82
C ASN A 86 0.39 -3.73 25.88
N LEU A 87 1.21 -4.03 26.90
CA LEU A 87 1.53 -3.08 27.99
C LEU A 87 2.24 -1.81 27.53
N LYS A 88 2.84 -1.84 26.34
CA LYS A 88 3.55 -0.68 25.74
C LYS A 88 2.63 0.17 24.87
N GLY A 89 1.40 -0.29 24.62
CA GLY A 89 0.44 0.35 23.73
C GLY A 89 0.58 -0.04 22.26
N ASP A 90 1.42 -1.05 21.92
CA ASP A 90 1.50 -1.55 20.57
C ASP A 90 0.37 -2.54 20.29
N ASP A 91 -0.15 -2.56 19.07
CA ASP A 91 -1.18 -3.49 18.65
C ASP A 91 -0.66 -4.94 18.67
N ILE A 92 -1.46 -5.85 19.23
CA ILE A 92 -1.18 -7.29 19.18
C ILE A 92 -1.75 -7.85 17.87
N PRO A 93 -0.92 -8.38 16.96
CA PRO A 93 -1.39 -8.93 15.69
C PRO A 93 -2.40 -10.06 15.88
N ILE A 94 -3.58 -9.90 15.25
CA ILE A 94 -4.66 -10.90 15.22
C ILE A 94 -4.53 -11.71 13.93
N ILE A 95 -4.46 -13.04 14.05
CA ILE A 95 -4.49 -14.00 12.95
C ILE A 95 -5.88 -14.62 12.94
N LEU A 96 -6.67 -14.35 11.91
CA LEU A 96 -8.04 -14.84 11.77
C LEU A 96 -8.07 -16.01 10.79
N ILE A 97 -8.52 -17.17 11.26
CA ILE A 97 -8.82 -18.33 10.43
C ILE A 97 -10.29 -18.23 10.04
N CYS A 98 -10.56 -17.82 8.81
CA CYS A 98 -11.91 -17.65 8.31
C CYS A 98 -12.60 -18.99 8.06
N SER A 99 -13.93 -19.00 8.07
CA SER A 99 -14.74 -20.20 7.76
C SER A 99 -14.71 -20.54 6.27
N ASP A 100 -15.12 -21.77 5.90
CA ASP A 100 -15.17 -22.23 4.50
C ASP A 100 -16.03 -21.35 3.60
N ARG A 101 -17.11 -20.79 4.14
CA ARG A 101 -18.01 -19.88 3.42
C ARG A 101 -17.36 -18.56 2.97
N ARG A 102 -16.15 -18.25 3.47
CA ARG A 102 -15.40 -17.02 3.15
C ARG A 102 -14.44 -17.16 1.95
N GLU A 103 -14.46 -18.28 1.26
CA GLU A 103 -13.47 -18.57 0.22
C GLU A 103 -13.27 -17.45 -0.82
N LYS A 104 -14.33 -16.65 -1.08
CA LYS A 104 -14.32 -15.57 -2.08
C LYS A 104 -14.84 -14.23 -1.54
N SER A 105 -14.82 -14.01 -0.23
CA SER A 105 -15.44 -12.83 0.38
C SER A 105 -14.49 -11.65 0.45
N GLU A 106 -14.30 -10.94 -0.67
CA GLU A 106 -13.50 -9.71 -0.73
C GLU A 106 -14.06 -8.61 0.18
N GLU A 107 -15.39 -8.45 0.25
CA GLU A 107 -16.03 -7.43 1.10
C GLU A 107 -15.70 -7.61 2.58
N MET A 108 -15.63 -8.85 3.07
CA MET A 108 -15.25 -9.12 4.47
C MET A 108 -13.80 -8.75 4.73
N LEU A 109 -12.89 -9.04 3.79
CA LEU A 109 -11.49 -8.69 3.93
C LEU A 109 -11.27 -7.16 3.99
N VAL A 110 -12.03 -6.40 3.21
CA VAL A 110 -12.02 -4.92 3.26
C VAL A 110 -12.47 -4.43 4.63
N LYS A 111 -13.54 -5.00 5.20
CA LYS A 111 -14.01 -4.67 6.54
C LYS A 111 -12.98 -5.01 7.61
N LEU A 112 -12.36 -6.20 7.54
CA LEU A 112 -11.30 -6.62 8.47
C LEU A 112 -10.08 -5.69 8.40
N PHE A 113 -9.72 -5.26 7.20
CA PHE A 113 -8.64 -4.29 7.02
C PHE A 113 -8.98 -2.95 7.71
N GLY A 114 -10.22 -2.50 7.61
CA GLY A 114 -10.70 -1.26 8.24
C GLY A 114 -10.56 -1.25 9.77
N ILE A 115 -10.71 -2.41 10.42
CA ILE A 115 -10.55 -2.60 11.87
C ILE A 115 -9.15 -3.09 12.28
N GLY A 116 -8.14 -3.01 11.40
CA GLY A 116 -6.75 -3.35 11.72
C GLY A 116 -6.40 -4.85 11.69
N ILE A 117 -7.30 -5.73 11.28
CA ILE A 117 -7.02 -7.17 11.15
C ILE A 117 -6.39 -7.45 9.79
N TYR A 118 -5.05 -7.55 9.77
CA TYR A 118 -4.26 -7.73 8.54
C TYR A 118 -3.91 -9.18 8.22
N ASN A 119 -4.20 -10.14 9.11
CA ASN A 119 -3.72 -11.51 8.99
C ASN A 119 -4.88 -12.52 8.90
N ALA A 120 -5.92 -12.21 8.12
CA ALA A 120 -6.96 -13.20 7.82
C ALA A 120 -6.46 -14.23 6.80
N LEU A 121 -6.87 -15.49 6.98
CA LEU A 121 -6.60 -16.63 6.11
C LEU A 121 -7.92 -17.16 5.56
N ILE A 122 -8.05 -17.20 4.24
CA ILE A 122 -9.24 -17.65 3.52
C ILE A 122 -8.93 -18.82 2.59
N GLY A 123 -9.93 -19.62 2.27
CA GLY A 123 -9.84 -20.72 1.30
C GLY A 123 -8.68 -21.67 1.60
N ASN A 124 -7.87 -21.96 0.60
CA ASN A 124 -6.73 -22.87 0.71
C ASN A 124 -5.58 -22.34 1.57
N ASP A 125 -5.57 -21.06 1.90
CA ASP A 125 -4.54 -20.47 2.73
C ASP A 125 -4.70 -20.77 4.23
N ARG A 126 -5.80 -21.39 4.64
CA ARG A 126 -6.09 -21.79 6.04
C ARG A 126 -5.31 -23.02 6.48
N SER A 127 -4.05 -23.12 6.15
CA SER A 127 -3.18 -24.22 6.55
C SER A 127 -2.47 -23.91 7.86
N VAL A 128 -2.13 -24.96 8.61
CA VAL A 128 -1.31 -24.82 9.84
C VAL A 128 0.03 -24.16 9.53
N ASP A 129 0.61 -24.41 8.36
CA ASP A 129 1.88 -23.78 7.94
C ASP A 129 1.73 -22.27 7.74
N ASN A 130 0.65 -21.81 7.12
CA ASN A 130 0.40 -20.39 6.94
C ASN A 130 0.11 -19.67 8.26
N VAL A 131 -0.61 -20.33 9.18
CA VAL A 131 -0.76 -19.80 10.55
C VAL A 131 0.60 -19.66 11.22
N CYS A 132 1.47 -20.67 11.12
CA CYS A 132 2.83 -20.62 11.68
C CYS A 132 3.68 -19.50 11.03
N GLN A 133 3.55 -19.27 9.73
CA GLN A 133 4.24 -18.15 9.06
C GLN A 133 3.78 -16.79 9.61
N LEU A 134 2.48 -16.59 9.79
CA LEU A 134 1.91 -15.36 10.35
C LEU A 134 2.21 -15.18 11.83
N LEU A 135 2.31 -16.27 12.61
CA LEU A 135 2.79 -16.22 14.00
C LEU A 135 4.23 -15.70 14.04
N ASN A 136 5.10 -16.19 13.16
CA ASN A 136 6.50 -15.79 13.09
C ASN A 136 6.65 -14.36 12.55
N LYS A 137 5.98 -14.06 11.42
CA LYS A 137 6.02 -12.74 10.78
C LYS A 137 4.62 -12.33 10.33
N PRO A 138 3.88 -11.55 11.15
CA PRO A 138 2.60 -10.98 10.74
C PRO A 138 2.75 -10.07 9.53
N ARG A 139 1.71 -10.01 8.69
CA ARG A 139 1.65 -9.03 7.59
C ARG A 139 1.57 -7.63 8.15
N VAL A 140 2.33 -6.73 7.55
CA VAL A 140 2.15 -5.30 7.76
C VAL A 140 0.99 -4.79 6.88
N LYS A 141 0.50 -3.58 7.16
CA LYS A 141 -0.64 -2.96 6.44
C LYS A 141 -0.49 -3.01 4.91
N LYS A 142 0.72 -2.72 4.37
CA LYS A 142 1.00 -2.77 2.92
C LYS A 142 0.83 -4.18 2.34
N GLU A 143 1.36 -5.19 3.03
CA GLU A 143 1.26 -6.60 2.61
C GLU A 143 -0.20 -7.10 2.68
N ALA A 144 -0.96 -6.66 3.70
CA ALA A 144 -2.37 -6.98 3.84
C ALA A 144 -3.22 -6.38 2.72
N LYS A 145 -2.96 -5.13 2.30
CA LYS A 145 -3.62 -4.51 1.14
C LYS A 145 -3.50 -5.38 -0.11
N ILE A 146 -2.29 -5.86 -0.39
CA ILE A 146 -2.01 -6.70 -1.55
C ILE A 146 -2.76 -8.03 -1.43
N TYR A 147 -2.66 -8.71 -0.28
CA TYR A 147 -3.29 -10.01 -0.06
C TYR A 147 -4.81 -9.94 -0.10
N TYR A 148 -5.40 -8.88 0.46
CA TYR A 148 -6.85 -8.66 0.49
C TYR A 148 -7.39 -8.06 -0.82
N LYS A 149 -6.52 -7.74 -1.76
CA LYS A 149 -6.88 -7.08 -3.04
C LYS A 149 -7.70 -5.81 -2.84
N ILE A 150 -7.39 -5.09 -1.75
CA ILE A 150 -8.01 -3.80 -1.46
C ILE A 150 -7.40 -2.81 -2.43
N ASP A 151 -8.26 -2.16 -3.22
CA ASP A 151 -7.87 -1.27 -4.30
C ASP A 151 -7.02 -2.00 -5.36
N SER A 152 -7.69 -2.77 -6.23
CA SER A 152 -7.02 -3.42 -7.37
C SER A 152 -6.29 -2.41 -8.29
N GLU A 153 -6.67 -1.13 -8.21
CA GLU A 153 -5.96 -0.03 -8.86
C GLU A 153 -4.68 0.34 -8.09
N ASP A 154 -4.71 0.47 -6.76
CA ASP A 154 -3.51 0.67 -5.93
C ASP A 154 -2.53 -0.51 -6.01
N VAL A 155 -3.01 -1.75 -6.21
CA VAL A 155 -2.13 -2.93 -6.39
C VAL A 155 -1.34 -2.86 -7.70
N LYS A 156 -1.89 -2.23 -8.74
CA LYS A 156 -1.14 -1.97 -9.98
C LYS A 156 0.06 -1.03 -9.75
N TYR A 157 -0.02 -0.16 -8.73
CA TYR A 157 1.09 0.74 -8.35
C TYR A 157 2.18 0.07 -7.51
N THR A 158 1.98 -1.16 -7.03
CA THR A 158 3.00 -1.91 -6.25
C THR A 158 3.95 -2.75 -7.11
N VAL A 159 3.72 -2.87 -8.40
CA VAL A 159 4.79 -3.16 -9.34
C VAL A 159 5.50 -1.82 -9.53
N GLU A 160 6.60 -1.61 -8.79
CA GLU A 160 7.47 -0.45 -8.93
C GLU A 160 7.93 -0.32 -10.38
N SER A 161 7.09 0.24 -11.22
CA SER A 161 7.58 0.98 -12.36
C SER A 161 7.87 2.38 -11.81
N ASP A 162 9.12 2.80 -11.84
CA ASP A 162 9.57 4.17 -11.48
C ASP A 162 8.80 5.27 -12.26
N THR A 163 7.80 4.90 -13.04
CA THR A 163 7.04 5.72 -13.98
C THR A 163 5.61 6.04 -13.53
N ASP A 164 5.05 5.35 -12.51
CA ASP A 164 3.63 5.49 -12.18
C ASP A 164 3.33 6.75 -11.33
N VAL A 165 2.48 7.59 -11.89
CA VAL A 165 1.79 8.70 -11.18
C VAL A 165 0.34 8.30 -11.03
N SER A 166 -0.20 8.32 -9.80
CA SER A 166 -1.57 7.93 -9.53
C SER A 166 -2.59 8.79 -10.28
N GLU A 167 -3.74 8.22 -10.66
CA GLU A 167 -4.79 8.97 -11.35
C GLU A 167 -5.28 10.16 -10.52
N VAL A 168 -5.36 9.99 -9.19
CA VAL A 168 -5.74 11.05 -8.26
C VAL A 168 -4.72 12.19 -8.25
N GLU A 169 -3.42 11.87 -8.21
CA GLU A 169 -2.34 12.86 -8.29
C GLU A 169 -2.37 13.59 -9.64
N MET A 170 -2.57 12.83 -10.73
CA MET A 170 -2.70 13.39 -12.06
C MET A 170 -3.87 14.37 -12.17
N GLN A 171 -5.05 13.98 -11.67
CA GLN A 171 -6.22 14.85 -11.63
C GLN A 171 -5.99 16.08 -10.75
N ASN A 172 -5.30 15.93 -9.61
CA ASN A 172 -4.95 17.05 -8.74
C ASN A 172 -4.02 18.04 -9.44
N ILE A 173 -3.02 17.55 -10.18
CA ILE A 173 -2.11 18.38 -10.99
C ILE A 173 -2.90 19.14 -12.07
N LEU A 174 -3.77 18.44 -12.82
CA LEU A 174 -4.59 19.05 -13.86
C LEU A 174 -5.55 20.09 -13.29
N MET A 175 -6.20 19.80 -12.17
CA MET A 175 -7.08 20.74 -11.46
C MET A 175 -6.31 21.95 -10.93
N HIS A 176 -5.07 21.76 -10.46
CA HIS A 176 -4.21 22.85 -10.01
C HIS A 176 -3.95 23.85 -11.15
N PHE A 177 -3.50 23.38 -12.31
CA PHE A 177 -3.29 24.25 -13.47
C PHE A 177 -4.59 24.89 -13.96
N LYS A 178 -5.72 24.19 -13.91
CA LYS A 178 -7.04 24.75 -14.23
C LYS A 178 -7.44 25.90 -13.27
N LYS A 179 -7.14 25.75 -11.96
CA LYS A 179 -7.43 26.80 -10.95
C LYS A 179 -6.52 28.03 -11.09
N LEU A 180 -5.31 27.89 -11.61
CA LEU A 180 -4.43 29.02 -11.88
C LEU A 180 -4.99 29.93 -12.97
N GLY A 181 -5.90 29.42 -13.81
CA GLY A 181 -6.54 30.19 -14.89
C GLY A 181 -5.50 30.76 -15.87
N PRO A 182 -5.71 31.98 -16.39
CA PRO A 182 -4.81 32.58 -17.37
C PRO A 182 -3.54 33.22 -16.77
N ASN A 183 -3.20 32.90 -15.53
CA ASN A 183 -2.05 33.51 -14.85
C ASN A 183 -0.76 32.74 -15.21
N GLU A 184 -0.22 33.04 -16.37
CA GLU A 184 0.93 32.35 -17.00
C GLU A 184 2.21 32.40 -16.15
N GLU A 185 2.43 33.47 -15.39
CA GLU A 185 3.61 33.63 -14.52
C GLU A 185 3.68 32.57 -13.43
N LYS A 186 2.52 32.11 -12.94
CA LYS A 186 2.43 31.06 -11.91
C LYS A 186 2.65 29.65 -12.45
N TYR A 187 2.56 29.45 -13.75
CA TYR A 187 2.71 28.10 -14.34
C TYR A 187 4.15 27.60 -14.19
N ALA A 188 5.14 28.41 -14.46
CA ALA A 188 6.54 28.04 -14.32
C ALA A 188 6.91 27.71 -12.86
N GLU A 189 6.42 28.50 -11.89
CA GLU A 189 6.65 28.26 -10.46
C GLU A 189 5.97 26.96 -10.01
N SER A 190 4.71 26.73 -10.41
CA SER A 190 3.97 25.52 -10.10
C SER A 190 4.64 24.29 -10.70
N PHE A 191 5.10 24.37 -11.94
CA PHE A 191 5.80 23.27 -12.58
C PHE A 191 7.16 22.98 -11.90
N LYS A 192 7.89 24.01 -11.47
CA LYS A 192 9.12 23.82 -10.70
C LYS A 192 8.87 23.09 -9.39
N ASN A 193 7.76 23.36 -8.70
CA ASN A 193 7.36 22.63 -7.50
C ASN A 193 7.03 21.17 -7.80
N ILE A 194 6.36 20.89 -8.92
CA ILE A 194 6.09 19.53 -9.39
C ILE A 194 7.41 18.78 -9.68
N VAL A 195 8.34 19.43 -10.38
CA VAL A 195 9.66 18.83 -10.68
C VAL A 195 10.43 18.44 -9.42
N SER A 196 10.24 19.12 -8.31
CA SER A 196 10.89 18.77 -7.03
C SER A 196 10.29 17.54 -6.33
N GLN A 197 9.09 17.08 -6.73
CA GLN A 197 8.33 16.03 -6.07
C GLN A 197 8.32 14.70 -6.82
N TYR A 198 8.61 14.71 -8.12
CA TYR A 198 8.51 13.54 -9.00
C TYR A 198 9.84 13.24 -9.68
N ASN A 199 10.12 11.96 -9.96
CA ASN A 199 11.29 11.56 -10.73
C ASN A 199 11.12 11.85 -12.24
N GLU A 200 12.20 11.72 -13.01
CA GLU A 200 12.20 12.06 -14.44
C GLU A 200 11.21 11.23 -15.27
N ALA A 201 11.04 9.95 -14.93
CA ALA A 201 10.12 9.05 -15.61
C ALA A 201 8.65 9.45 -15.33
N GLN A 202 8.31 9.75 -14.08
CA GLN A 202 7.01 10.26 -13.67
C GLN A 202 6.71 11.63 -14.30
N LEU A 203 7.70 12.52 -14.37
CA LEU A 203 7.55 13.83 -15.01
C LEU A 203 7.23 13.73 -16.49
N LYS A 204 7.78 12.76 -17.20
CA LYS A 204 7.41 12.50 -18.61
C LYS A 204 5.94 12.12 -18.76
N VAL A 205 5.41 11.29 -17.84
CA VAL A 205 3.99 10.91 -17.81
C VAL A 205 3.11 12.14 -17.50
N ILE A 206 3.46 12.93 -16.49
CA ILE A 206 2.75 14.16 -16.13
C ILE A 206 2.72 15.11 -17.34
N ILE A 207 3.86 15.36 -17.97
CA ILE A 207 3.97 16.24 -19.14
C ILE A 207 3.09 15.74 -20.29
N ALA A 208 3.01 14.41 -20.52
CA ALA A 208 2.20 13.84 -21.60
C ALA A 208 0.73 14.22 -21.49
N VAL A 209 0.17 14.26 -20.28
CA VAL A 209 -1.25 14.53 -20.03
C VAL A 209 -1.59 15.99 -19.77
N LEU A 210 -0.60 16.90 -19.60
CA LEU A 210 -0.88 18.33 -19.43
C LEU A 210 -1.65 18.89 -20.62
N PRO A 211 -2.62 19.80 -20.40
CA PRO A 211 -3.36 20.47 -21.46
C PRO A 211 -2.43 21.25 -22.41
N LYS A 212 -2.81 21.35 -23.69
CA LYS A 212 -2.00 21.98 -24.72
C LYS A 212 -1.61 23.42 -24.39
N ASN A 213 -2.55 24.21 -23.91
CA ASN A 213 -2.31 25.59 -23.48
C ASN A 213 -1.29 25.69 -22.33
N VAL A 214 -1.31 24.74 -21.38
CA VAL A 214 -0.33 24.68 -20.29
C VAL A 214 1.06 24.37 -20.84
N LYS A 215 1.16 23.41 -21.74
CA LYS A 215 2.42 23.03 -22.40
C LYS A 215 3.05 24.18 -23.17
N GLU A 216 2.23 24.94 -23.93
CA GLU A 216 2.69 26.11 -24.69
C GLU A 216 3.29 27.17 -23.76
N VAL A 217 2.60 27.52 -22.68
CA VAL A 217 3.11 28.48 -21.69
C VAL A 217 4.38 27.97 -21.00
N LEU A 218 4.42 26.69 -20.60
CA LEU A 218 5.60 26.12 -19.96
C LEU A 218 6.80 26.03 -20.92
N GLN A 219 6.56 25.84 -22.19
CA GLN A 219 7.61 25.85 -23.21
C GLN A 219 8.32 27.21 -23.29
N ASP A 220 7.56 28.30 -23.12
CA ASP A 220 8.12 29.66 -23.20
C ASP A 220 8.69 30.11 -21.84
N THR A 221 8.09 29.70 -20.74
CA THR A 221 8.38 30.26 -19.41
C THR A 221 9.22 29.37 -18.50
N SER A 222 9.18 28.02 -18.64
CA SER A 222 9.87 27.07 -17.73
C SER A 222 11.14 26.49 -18.35
N LYS A 223 12.28 26.71 -17.67
CA LYS A 223 13.57 26.08 -18.03
C LYS A 223 13.54 24.58 -17.76
N GLU A 224 12.90 24.16 -16.67
CA GLU A 224 12.77 22.78 -16.26
C GLU A 224 11.96 21.98 -17.29
N TYR A 225 10.85 22.54 -17.78
CA TYR A 225 10.03 21.93 -18.82
C TYR A 225 10.84 21.71 -20.11
N ARG A 226 11.55 22.74 -20.59
CA ARG A 226 12.38 22.64 -21.79
C ARG A 226 13.47 21.59 -21.66
N LYS A 227 14.11 21.52 -20.49
CA LYS A 227 15.14 20.49 -20.22
C LYS A 227 14.59 19.07 -20.29
N LEU A 228 13.37 18.84 -19.75
CA LEU A 228 12.73 17.52 -19.74
C LEU A 228 12.21 17.09 -21.12
N VAL A 229 11.72 18.04 -21.92
CA VAL A 229 11.11 17.75 -23.24
C VAL A 229 12.16 17.70 -24.36
N TYR A 230 13.11 18.64 -24.35
CA TYR A 230 14.06 18.81 -25.45
C TYR A 230 15.50 18.37 -25.12
N GLY A 231 15.76 17.95 -23.86
CA GLY A 231 17.11 17.61 -23.42
C GLY A 231 18.00 18.85 -23.18
N ASN A 232 19.25 18.61 -22.83
CA ASN A 232 20.25 19.71 -22.73
C ASN A 232 20.68 20.18 -24.12
N GLU A 233 20.08 21.24 -24.65
CA GLU A 233 20.52 21.93 -25.87
C GLU A 233 21.87 22.68 -25.71
N ASN A 234 22.76 22.21 -24.87
CA ASN A 234 24.08 22.85 -24.69
C ASN A 234 25.21 22.24 -25.51
N ASN A 235 24.89 21.56 -26.65
CA ASN A 235 25.97 21.06 -27.54
C ASN A 235 25.82 21.40 -29.02
N ILE A 236 24.99 22.36 -29.43
CA ILE A 236 24.93 22.80 -30.83
C ILE A 236 24.92 24.34 -30.90
N ASN A 237 25.91 25.02 -30.31
CA ASN A 237 26.25 26.40 -30.70
C ASN A 237 27.72 26.72 -30.37
N GLY A 238 28.61 26.00 -31.00
CA GLY A 238 30.05 26.21 -30.89
C GLY A 238 30.75 25.89 -32.17
N GLU A 239 30.27 26.37 -33.33
CA GLU A 239 31.08 26.47 -34.57
C GLU A 239 30.24 27.10 -35.66
N GLN A 240 30.20 28.42 -35.72
CA GLN A 240 30.10 29.22 -36.95
C GLN A 240 30.15 30.72 -36.64
N THR A 241 31.29 31.20 -36.19
CA THR A 241 31.72 32.59 -36.46
C THR A 241 33.13 32.55 -36.99
N GLY A 242 33.25 32.24 -38.26
CA GLY A 242 34.47 32.30 -39.03
C GLY A 242 34.28 33.27 -40.19
N THR A 243 34.52 34.55 -39.89
CA THR A 243 35.15 35.58 -40.77
C THR A 243 34.86 35.55 -42.28
N LYS A 244 34.00 36.47 -42.68
CA LYS A 244 34.12 37.10 -44.02
C LYS A 244 35.22 38.12 -43.97
N SER A 245 36.38 37.84 -44.54
CA SER A 245 37.37 38.84 -44.96
C SER A 245 37.21 39.12 -46.43
N ARG A 246 36.93 40.36 -46.74
CA ARG A 246 36.98 40.98 -48.05
C ARG A 246 38.45 40.96 -48.56
N GLY A 247 38.71 40.37 -49.69
CA GLY A 247 39.95 40.49 -50.45
C GLY A 247 39.67 41.21 -51.77
N ARG A 248 40.31 42.34 -51.90
CA ARG A 248 40.25 43.33 -52.99
C ARG A 248 41.02 42.86 -54.25
N LYS A 249 40.50 43.32 -55.40
CA LYS A 249 41.09 43.34 -56.72
C LYS A 249 42.58 43.72 -56.73
N GLY A 250 43.31 43.07 -57.57
CA GLY A 250 44.60 43.54 -58.13
C GLY A 250 44.81 43.00 -59.55
N THR A 251 44.66 43.87 -60.46
CA THR A 251 44.97 43.80 -61.87
C THR A 251 46.49 43.68 -62.12
N SER A 252 46.86 43.09 -63.24
CA SER A 252 47.85 43.53 -64.22
C SER A 252 48.94 42.51 -64.60
N GLU A 253 48.88 42.18 -65.85
CA GLU A 253 49.94 42.21 -66.86
C GLU A 253 51.23 41.39 -66.62
N ARG A 254 51.44 40.44 -67.38
CA ARG A 254 52.27 40.23 -68.62
C ARG A 254 52.37 38.74 -68.92
#